data_ea69ea1bd8d7f815f23f5c4adaf58bb3
#
_entry.id   ea69ea1bd8d7f815f23f5c4adaf58bb3
#
_cell.length_a   1.000
_cell.length_b   1.000
_cell.length_c   1.000
_cell.angle_alpha   90.00
_cell.angle_beta   90.00
_cell.angle_gamma   90.00
#
_symmetry.space_group_name_H-M   'P 1'
#
loop_
_entity.id
_entity.type
_entity.pdbx_description
1 polymer ?
#
loop_
_entity_poly.entity_id
_entity_poly.type
_entity_poly.pdbx_seq_one_letter_code
_entity_poly.pdbx_strand_id
1 'polypeptide(L)'
;MQSLFGFHPLHSRTMINTRSPGVFLSLLITLSLAEVGHSRHGRRRNIAASLPSSGTFCLNGGLSVPSLVTGEHLFCXCPDGLSGRRCEIAVEKGDSCYEGIGLLYRGTVSKSVSGKSCEIWDSHTRRRYLSSDLHSGRHNYCRNIRYRLRPWCNVRQNHQLVREYCDIPNCDIESSTPVPSTSPIMPQASAELTCGQRTIRKQTKIVGGTVSTVESHPWIAAIFWLSKSKQNVFRCGGSLISACWVITAAHCFPEGSQTRHQRLSVTLGKNAINESDSTVEQTFRVEQIFIHEQFNHSEQNYNNDIALLKLKAIYGKCAEETDSVKTVCLPPPLQSLPPGTTCEIAGYGKEKFGLWYNSQFLRKAQVNLLADDVCRQKDYYGDMVNNNMFCAAHPDWSQDACEGDSGGPLVCEVDNTLFLFGIVSWGDGCAKENKPGVYTRVTNYNKWIEEKTNLPNITTGSMFPQK
;
A
#
# COMPACT_ATOMS: atom_id res chain seq x y z
N MET A 1 37.42 -39.14 -30.08
CA MET A 1 37.91 -40.19 -29.18
C MET A 1 37.06 -40.10 -27.94
N GLN A 2 36.01 -40.86 -27.84
CA GLN A 2 35.85 -42.12 -27.12
C GLN A 2 36.21 -41.90 -25.65
N SER A 3 35.46 -42.15 -24.63
CA SER A 3 34.31 -43.03 -24.33
C SER A 3 34.26 -43.04 -22.79
N LEU A 4 33.27 -43.36 -22.02
CA LEU A 4 32.23 -44.33 -21.93
C LEU A 4 31.66 -44.35 -20.49
N PHE A 5 30.38 -44.46 -20.36
CA PHE A 5 29.59 -45.26 -19.42
C PHE A 5 29.66 -45.18 -17.90
N GLY A 6 28.47 -45.13 -17.31
CA GLY A 6 28.19 -45.67 -16.00
C GLY A 6 26.76 -45.49 -15.53
N PHE A 7 25.83 -46.23 -16.09
CA PHE A 7 24.49 -46.49 -15.50
C PHE A 7 24.57 -47.58 -14.45
N HIS A 8 23.89 -47.50 -13.33
CA HIS A 8 23.28 -48.67 -12.70
C HIS A 8 22.15 -48.29 -11.73
N PRO A 9 21.18 -49.21 -11.49
CA PRO A 9 19.79 -48.87 -11.24
C PRO A 9 19.26 -49.25 -9.85
N LEU A 10 18.09 -48.71 -9.58
CA LEU A 10 16.97 -49.18 -8.77
C LEU A 10 17.14 -50.40 -7.86
N HIS A 11 16.82 -50.23 -6.59
CA HIS A 11 16.23 -51.30 -5.79
C HIS A 11 15.01 -50.82 -5.03
N SER A 12 13.88 -51.43 -5.42
CA SER A 12 12.64 -51.41 -4.69
C SER A 12 12.75 -52.29 -3.44
N ARG A 13 12.19 -51.84 -2.33
CA ARG A 13 11.79 -52.77 -1.25
C ARG A 13 10.47 -52.35 -0.60
N THR A 14 9.60 -53.27 -0.67
CA THR A 14 8.32 -53.64 -0.08
C THR A 14 7.99 -53.10 1.31
N MET A 15 6.72 -52.79 1.42
CA MET A 15 5.97 -52.54 2.67
C MET A 15 5.97 -53.74 3.61
N ILE A 16 6.06 -53.47 4.89
CA ILE A 16 5.59 -54.37 5.95
C ILE A 16 4.59 -53.63 6.81
N ASN A 17 3.41 -54.19 6.86
CA ASN A 17 2.27 -53.74 7.58
C ASN A 17 2.28 -54.42 8.95
N THR A 18 2.35 -53.70 10.06
CA THR A 18 2.09 -54.28 11.39
C THR A 18 1.02 -53.49 12.11
N ARG A 19 -0.13 -54.14 12.23
CA ARG A 19 -1.24 -53.73 13.13
C ARG A 19 -0.85 -54.06 14.59
N SER A 20 -1.16 -53.15 15.50
CA SER A 20 -1.32 -53.51 16.92
C SER A 20 -2.46 -52.67 17.51
N PRO A 21 -3.27 -53.26 18.38
CA PRO A 21 -4.57 -52.71 18.75
C PRO A 21 -4.47 -51.72 19.94
N GLY A 22 -5.17 -50.60 19.82
CA GLY A 22 -5.27 -49.61 20.85
C GLY A 22 -6.36 -49.91 21.88
N VAL A 23 -6.03 -49.67 23.13
CA VAL A 23 -6.92 -49.81 24.27
C VAL A 23 -7.76 -48.52 24.42
N PHE A 24 -9.09 -48.68 24.33
CA PHE A 24 -10.04 -47.60 24.66
C PHE A 24 -10.22 -47.53 26.18
N LEU A 25 -9.91 -46.39 26.75
CA LEU A 25 -10.26 -46.09 28.16
C LEU A 25 -11.44 -45.12 28.14
N SER A 26 -12.62 -45.66 28.49
CA SER A 26 -13.85 -44.86 28.66
C SER A 26 -13.89 -44.32 30.11
N LEU A 27 -13.87 -43.02 30.25
CA LEU A 27 -14.17 -42.34 31.50
C LEU A 27 -15.66 -41.99 31.53
N LEU A 28 -16.39 -42.71 32.37
CA LEU A 28 -17.77 -42.42 32.75
C LEU A 28 -17.77 -41.34 33.86
N ILE A 29 -18.31 -40.19 33.55
CA ILE A 29 -18.62 -39.16 34.56
C ILE A 29 -20.08 -39.37 34.98
N THR A 30 -20.27 -39.76 36.21
CA THR A 30 -21.61 -39.92 36.84
C THR A 30 -22.13 -38.55 37.30
N LEU A 31 -23.28 -38.16 36.79
CA LEU A 31 -24.09 -37.06 37.33
C LEU A 31 -24.82 -37.55 38.57
N SER A 32 -24.62 -36.90 39.69
CA SER A 32 -25.50 -37.06 40.86
C SER A 32 -26.44 -35.86 40.96
N LEU A 33 -27.72 -36.12 40.81
CA LEU A 33 -28.81 -35.23 41.12
C LEU A 33 -29.05 -35.25 42.65
N ALA A 34 -29.11 -34.10 43.29
CA ALA A 34 -29.66 -33.97 44.63
C ALA A 34 -30.71 -32.86 44.60
N GLU A 35 -31.92 -33.27 45.00
CA GLU A 35 -33.11 -32.40 45.08
C GLU A 35 -33.25 -31.70 46.44
N VAL A 36 -33.81 -30.50 46.37
CA VAL A 36 -34.84 -29.87 47.21
C VAL A 36 -34.53 -29.50 48.66
N GLY A 37 -34.73 -28.25 48.96
CA GLY A 37 -34.92 -27.68 50.29
C GLY A 37 -35.41 -26.26 50.27
N HIS A 38 -36.67 -26.06 50.64
CA HIS A 38 -37.40 -24.78 50.69
C HIS A 38 -36.94 -23.82 51.78
N SER A 39 -37.01 -22.53 51.51
CA SER A 39 -37.50 -21.44 52.36
C SER A 39 -36.57 -20.79 53.38
N ARG A 40 -36.29 -19.55 53.30
CA ARG A 40 -36.80 -18.38 54.03
C ARG A 40 -35.97 -17.11 53.89
N HIS A 41 -36.69 -16.03 53.84
CA HIS A 41 -36.33 -14.62 53.95
C HIS A 41 -34.99 -14.29 54.62
N GLY A 42 -34.17 -13.45 53.94
CA GLY A 42 -33.00 -12.80 54.54
C GLY A 42 -32.49 -11.66 53.68
N ARG A 43 -32.84 -10.47 54.08
CA ARG A 43 -32.24 -9.15 53.80
C ARG A 43 -31.24 -9.04 52.61
N ARG A 44 -31.67 -8.35 51.58
CA ARG A 44 -30.79 -7.75 50.56
C ARG A 44 -29.79 -6.81 51.25
N ARG A 45 -28.55 -7.22 51.33
CA ARG A 45 -27.43 -6.27 51.45
C ARG A 45 -27.00 -5.91 50.04
N ASN A 46 -27.30 -4.69 49.64
CA ASN A 46 -26.72 -4.09 48.46
C ASN A 46 -25.20 -3.93 48.67
N ILE A 47 -24.44 -4.88 48.18
CA ILE A 47 -23.02 -4.65 47.96
C ILE A 47 -22.95 -3.96 46.59
N ALA A 48 -22.99 -2.65 46.62
CA ALA A 48 -22.58 -1.87 45.49
C ALA A 48 -21.08 -2.10 45.30
N ALA A 49 -20.72 -3.03 44.41
CA ALA A 49 -19.38 -3.06 43.87
C ALA A 49 -19.21 -1.76 43.12
N SER A 50 -18.46 -0.84 43.67
CA SER A 50 -18.03 0.36 42.98
C SER A 50 -17.08 -0.08 41.86
N LEU A 51 -17.61 -0.21 40.66
CA LEU A 51 -16.80 -0.23 39.45
C LEU A 51 -15.97 1.07 39.43
N PRO A 52 -14.66 1.02 39.17
CA PRO A 52 -13.90 2.23 39.02
C PRO A 52 -14.54 3.04 37.88
N SER A 53 -14.75 4.30 38.12
CA SER A 53 -15.28 5.23 37.15
C SER A 53 -14.41 5.19 35.88
N SER A 54 -14.87 4.45 34.88
CA SER A 54 -14.28 4.51 33.54
C SER A 54 -14.58 5.89 33.04
N GLY A 55 -13.57 6.77 33.09
CA GLY A 55 -13.64 8.01 32.37
C GLY A 55 -14.08 7.66 30.94
N THR A 56 -15.15 8.30 30.50
CA THR A 56 -15.65 8.05 29.13
C THR A 56 -14.56 8.43 28.14
N PHE A 57 -13.87 7.42 27.61
CA PHE A 57 -12.82 7.59 26.61
C PHE A 57 -13.39 8.29 25.37
N CYS A 58 -14.63 7.95 25.02
CA CYS A 58 -15.33 8.54 23.90
C CYS A 58 -16.27 9.65 24.38
N LEU A 59 -16.30 10.75 23.68
CA LEU A 59 -17.13 11.92 23.96
C LEU A 59 -18.44 11.86 23.15
N ASN A 60 -19.37 12.74 23.47
CA ASN A 60 -20.57 13.01 22.67
C ASN A 60 -21.36 11.76 22.29
N GLY A 61 -21.44 10.78 23.20
CA GLY A 61 -22.18 9.55 22.95
C GLY A 61 -21.46 8.49 22.13
N GLY A 62 -20.20 8.68 21.85
CA GLY A 62 -19.38 7.67 21.17
C GLY A 62 -19.21 6.40 22.01
N LEU A 63 -19.22 5.25 21.33
CA LEU A 63 -19.07 3.94 21.97
C LEU A 63 -17.62 3.50 21.92
N SER A 64 -17.07 3.17 23.09
CA SER A 64 -15.73 2.60 23.18
C SER A 64 -15.74 1.16 22.65
N VAL A 65 -14.94 0.90 21.62
CA VAL A 65 -14.78 -0.45 21.07
C VAL A 65 -13.51 -1.05 21.65
N PRO A 66 -13.62 -2.14 22.43
CA PRO A 66 -12.43 -2.77 23.01
C PRO A 66 -11.72 -3.68 22.03
N SER A 67 -10.43 -3.87 22.25
CA SER A 67 -9.64 -4.91 21.60
C SER A 67 -10.16 -6.29 22.01
N LEU A 68 -10.38 -7.16 21.05
CA LEU A 68 -10.81 -8.56 21.34
C LEU A 68 -9.71 -9.39 22.02
N VAL A 69 -8.47 -8.89 22.00
CA VAL A 69 -7.33 -9.61 22.59
C VAL A 69 -7.00 -9.11 24.00
N THR A 70 -6.95 -7.78 24.17
CA THR A 70 -6.53 -7.17 25.45
C THR A 70 -7.71 -6.68 26.30
N GLY A 71 -8.88 -6.49 25.69
CA GLY A 71 -10.03 -5.89 26.34
C GLY A 71 -9.92 -4.38 26.53
N GLU A 72 -8.79 -3.78 26.16
CA GLU A 72 -8.55 -2.34 26.30
C GLU A 72 -9.23 -1.55 25.17
N HIS A 73 -9.46 -0.27 25.43
CA HIS A 73 -10.02 0.65 24.44
C HIS A 73 -9.18 0.68 23.16
N LEU A 74 -9.81 0.39 22.03
CA LEU A 74 -9.15 0.39 20.73
C LEU A 74 -9.47 1.66 19.94
N PHE A 75 -10.76 2.02 19.85
CA PHE A 75 -11.21 3.25 19.16
C PHE A 75 -12.64 3.58 19.60
N CYS A 76 -13.09 4.78 19.18
CA CYS A 76 -14.46 5.22 19.40
C CYS A 76 -15.30 5.14 18.14
N UNK A 77 -16.56 4.69 18.09
CA UNK A 77 -17.36 4.71 17.27
C UNK A 77 -18.06 5.75 17.46
N CYS A 78 -17.94 6.61 16.69
CA CYS A 78 -18.66 7.86 16.90
C CYS A 78 -20.09 7.80 16.33
N PRO A 79 -21.02 8.50 16.95
CA PRO A 79 -22.35 8.69 16.34
C PRO A 79 -22.25 9.49 15.04
N ASP A 80 -23.30 9.39 14.22
CA ASP A 80 -23.39 10.16 12.97
C ASP A 80 -23.28 11.67 13.25
N GLY A 81 -22.49 12.35 12.43
CA GLY A 81 -22.21 13.77 12.59
C GLY A 81 -21.07 14.10 13.52
N LEU A 82 -20.34 13.08 14.00
CA LEU A 82 -19.18 13.27 14.87
C LEU A 82 -18.00 12.47 14.36
N SER A 83 -16.79 13.02 14.57
CA SER A 83 -15.52 12.40 14.19
C SER A 83 -14.45 12.70 15.24
N GLY A 84 -13.22 12.26 14.97
CA GLY A 84 -12.10 12.43 15.90
C GLY A 84 -11.84 11.15 16.70
N ARG A 85 -10.71 11.13 17.40
CA ARG A 85 -10.28 9.96 18.16
C ARG A 85 -11.22 9.63 19.34
N ARG A 86 -11.91 10.66 19.83
CA ARG A 86 -12.82 10.57 20.97
C ARG A 86 -14.24 11.04 20.64
N CYS A 87 -14.54 11.24 19.35
CA CYS A 87 -15.81 11.81 18.86
C CYS A 87 -15.96 13.28 19.28
N GLU A 88 -14.86 13.99 19.34
CA GLU A 88 -14.79 15.39 19.78
C GLU A 88 -15.05 16.41 18.67
N ILE A 89 -15.05 16.00 17.41
CA ILE A 89 -15.17 16.88 16.25
C ILE A 89 -16.58 16.76 15.67
N ALA A 90 -17.34 17.86 15.69
CA ALA A 90 -18.61 17.91 14.94
C ALA A 90 -18.29 18.00 13.44
N VAL A 91 -18.77 17.03 12.69
CA VAL A 91 -18.66 17.06 11.22
C VAL A 91 -19.79 17.95 10.72
N GLU A 92 -19.48 19.17 10.36
CA GLU A 92 -20.46 20.00 9.62
C GLU A 92 -20.79 19.25 8.33
N LYS A 93 -22.06 19.26 7.98
CA LYS A 93 -22.63 18.50 6.85
C LYS A 93 -21.87 18.78 5.54
N GLY A 94 -20.80 18.02 5.32
CA GLY A 94 -20.11 17.96 4.04
C GLY A 94 -20.54 16.71 3.28
N ASP A 95 -21.83 16.59 3.01
CA ASP A 95 -22.37 15.44 2.28
C ASP A 95 -22.05 15.49 0.78
N SER A 96 -21.28 16.50 0.35
CA SER A 96 -20.98 16.73 -1.06
C SER A 96 -19.71 16.02 -1.56
N CYS A 97 -18.82 15.61 -0.65
CA CYS A 97 -17.54 14.96 -1.01
C CYS A 97 -17.20 13.86 0.01
N TYR A 98 -16.17 13.03 -0.29
CA TYR A 98 -15.72 11.98 0.63
C TYR A 98 -14.23 12.15 0.96
N GLU A 99 -13.83 11.79 2.17
CA GLU A 99 -12.45 11.81 2.64
C GLU A 99 -11.81 10.41 2.53
N GLY A 100 -10.51 10.38 2.23
CA GLY A 100 -9.75 9.14 2.10
C GLY A 100 -10.38 8.21 1.07
N ILE A 101 -10.76 7.00 1.47
CA ILE A 101 -11.50 6.07 0.61
C ILE A 101 -13.03 6.15 0.81
N GLY A 102 -13.50 7.10 1.62
CA GLY A 102 -14.94 7.35 1.80
C GLY A 102 -15.67 6.37 2.71
N LEU A 103 -15.00 5.75 3.68
CA LEU A 103 -15.64 4.84 4.64
C LEU A 103 -16.70 5.54 5.48
N LEU A 104 -16.48 6.82 5.78
CA LEU A 104 -17.37 7.63 6.61
C LEU A 104 -18.36 8.46 5.79
N TYR A 105 -18.33 8.35 4.48
CA TYR A 105 -19.24 9.09 3.61
C TYR A 105 -20.70 8.70 3.91
N ARG A 106 -21.53 9.71 4.21
CA ARG A 106 -22.96 9.55 4.54
C ARG A 106 -23.86 10.42 3.68
N GLY A 107 -23.36 10.97 2.57
CA GLY A 107 -24.13 11.78 1.64
C GLY A 107 -25.24 11.02 0.93
N THR A 108 -26.03 11.76 0.15
CA THR A 108 -27.26 11.27 -0.47
C THR A 108 -27.14 10.99 -1.97
N VAL A 109 -25.91 11.00 -2.52
CA VAL A 109 -25.69 10.66 -3.93
C VAL A 109 -26.18 9.22 -4.17
N SER A 110 -26.99 9.05 -5.21
CA SER A 110 -27.64 7.77 -5.56
C SER A 110 -27.50 7.45 -7.05
N LYS A 111 -26.43 7.97 -7.68
CA LYS A 111 -26.10 7.68 -9.07
C LYS A 111 -24.63 7.26 -9.19
N SER A 112 -24.38 6.31 -10.08
CA SER A 112 -23.04 5.86 -10.41
C SER A 112 -22.34 6.83 -11.37
N VAL A 113 -21.04 6.65 -11.59
CA VAL A 113 -20.25 7.41 -12.58
C VAL A 113 -20.80 7.29 -14.00
N SER A 114 -21.51 6.21 -14.33
CA SER A 114 -22.16 6.04 -15.63
C SER A 114 -23.56 6.69 -15.68
N GLY A 115 -23.97 7.41 -14.63
CA GLY A 115 -25.27 8.08 -14.53
C GLY A 115 -26.44 7.18 -14.17
N LYS A 116 -26.22 5.87 -13.96
CA LYS A 116 -27.28 4.92 -13.61
C LYS A 116 -27.73 5.12 -12.16
N SER A 117 -29.01 4.93 -11.91
CA SER A 117 -29.56 4.98 -10.55
C SER A 117 -29.10 3.77 -9.74
N CYS A 118 -28.71 4.01 -8.51
CA CYS A 118 -28.35 2.97 -7.56
C CYS A 118 -29.60 2.16 -7.14
N GLU A 119 -29.40 0.87 -6.94
CA GLU A 119 -30.42 -0.03 -6.36
C GLU A 119 -30.39 0.06 -4.85
N ILE A 120 -31.53 -0.17 -4.21
CA ILE A 120 -31.66 -0.20 -2.75
C ILE A 120 -30.78 -1.35 -2.20
N TRP A 121 -30.05 -1.07 -1.15
CA TRP A 121 -29.19 -2.08 -0.47
C TRP A 121 -30.05 -3.25 0.04
N ASP A 122 -29.60 -4.48 -0.23
CA ASP A 122 -30.28 -5.70 0.23
C ASP A 122 -30.30 -5.81 1.76
N SER A 123 -31.20 -6.61 2.30
CA SER A 123 -31.42 -6.76 3.74
C SER A 123 -30.20 -7.30 4.50
N HIS A 124 -29.41 -8.16 3.88
CA HIS A 124 -28.19 -8.71 4.51
C HIS A 124 -27.11 -7.62 4.61
N THR A 125 -26.87 -6.89 3.53
CA THR A 125 -25.91 -5.78 3.48
C THR A 125 -26.28 -4.69 4.47
N ARG A 126 -27.57 -4.33 4.53
CA ARG A 126 -28.06 -3.30 5.47
C ARG A 126 -27.80 -3.71 6.93
N ARG A 127 -28.14 -4.92 7.32
CA ARG A 127 -27.94 -5.40 8.70
C ARG A 127 -26.46 -5.47 9.07
N ARG A 128 -25.62 -5.87 8.14
CA ARG A 128 -24.19 -6.13 8.44
C ARG A 128 -23.31 -4.88 8.38
N TYR A 129 -23.61 -3.96 7.45
CA TYR A 129 -22.70 -2.84 7.16
C TYR A 129 -23.32 -1.45 7.29
N LEU A 130 -24.63 -1.34 7.26
CA LEU A 130 -25.34 -0.08 7.26
C LEU A 130 -26.35 0.06 8.42
N SER A 131 -26.19 -0.74 9.46
CA SER A 131 -27.10 -0.72 10.62
C SER A 131 -27.04 0.61 11.38
N SER A 132 -25.90 1.28 11.36
CA SER A 132 -25.68 2.58 12.01
C SER A 132 -25.94 3.77 11.08
N ASP A 133 -26.36 3.54 9.83
CA ASP A 133 -26.65 4.61 8.88
C ASP A 133 -27.95 5.35 9.27
N LEU A 134 -27.98 6.65 9.05
CA LEU A 134 -29.07 7.54 9.46
C LEU A 134 -30.47 7.04 9.05
N HIS A 135 -30.56 6.39 7.90
CA HIS A 135 -31.80 5.84 7.36
C HIS A 135 -31.94 4.32 7.57
N SER A 136 -31.24 3.77 8.56
CA SER A 136 -31.19 2.32 8.84
C SER A 136 -30.87 1.49 7.60
N GLY A 137 -30.09 2.06 6.69
CA GLY A 137 -29.68 1.42 5.45
C GLY A 137 -30.79 1.22 4.40
N ARG A 138 -32.03 1.68 4.65
CA ARG A 138 -33.15 1.55 3.69
C ARG A 138 -33.11 2.68 2.66
N HIS A 139 -32.00 2.75 1.94
CA HIS A 139 -31.77 3.77 0.91
C HIS A 139 -30.93 3.17 -0.23
N ASN A 140 -30.79 3.94 -1.28
CA ASN A 140 -29.95 3.59 -2.43
C ASN A 140 -28.73 4.51 -2.55
N TYR A 141 -28.36 5.21 -1.48
CA TYR A 141 -27.23 6.12 -1.48
C TYR A 141 -25.91 5.36 -1.55
N CYS A 142 -24.95 5.98 -2.18
CA CYS A 142 -23.58 5.46 -2.31
C CYS A 142 -22.94 5.33 -0.94
N ARG A 143 -22.24 4.23 -0.72
CA ARG A 143 -21.47 3.98 0.53
C ARG A 143 -20.21 3.24 0.19
N ASN A 144 -19.18 3.41 1.00
CA ASN A 144 -18.01 2.54 0.90
C ASN A 144 -18.09 1.46 1.98
N ILE A 145 -18.61 0.32 1.60
CA ILE A 145 -18.64 -0.89 2.43
C ILE A 145 -17.65 -1.89 1.87
N ARG A 146 -17.02 -2.70 2.73
CA ARG A 146 -15.99 -3.67 2.39
C ARG A 146 -14.71 -3.02 1.83
N TYR A 147 -14.37 -1.80 2.31
CA TYR A 147 -13.08 -1.15 2.06
C TYR A 147 -12.72 -1.11 0.55
N ARG A 148 -13.58 -0.47 -0.24
CA ARG A 148 -13.32 -0.24 -1.67
C ARG A 148 -12.58 1.08 -1.87
N LEU A 149 -12.15 1.37 -3.11
CA LEU A 149 -11.39 2.58 -3.44
C LEU A 149 -12.14 3.87 -3.10
N ARG A 150 -13.45 3.88 -3.29
CA ARG A 150 -14.32 5.03 -3.03
C ARG A 150 -15.78 4.58 -2.90
N PRO A 151 -16.70 5.47 -2.53
CA PRO A 151 -18.11 5.08 -2.40
C PRO A 151 -18.68 4.52 -3.70
N TRP A 152 -19.52 3.50 -3.56
CA TRP A 152 -20.06 2.72 -4.67
C TRP A 152 -21.51 2.32 -4.37
N CYS A 153 -22.20 1.82 -5.40
CA CYS A 153 -23.53 1.22 -5.25
C CYS A 153 -23.73 0.10 -6.26
N ASN A 154 -24.79 -0.67 -6.09
CA ASN A 154 -25.23 -1.62 -7.09
C ASN A 154 -26.16 -0.93 -8.10
N VAL A 155 -25.92 -1.17 -9.38
CA VAL A 155 -26.78 -0.69 -10.47
C VAL A 155 -27.27 -1.88 -11.28
N ARG A 156 -28.40 -1.71 -11.98
CA ARG A 156 -28.93 -2.76 -12.86
C ARG A 156 -28.38 -2.60 -14.27
N GLN A 157 -27.77 -3.66 -14.76
CA GLN A 157 -27.24 -3.71 -16.12
C GLN A 157 -27.60 -5.06 -16.74
N ASN A 158 -28.36 -5.05 -17.84
CA ASN A 158 -28.81 -6.27 -18.53
C ASN A 158 -29.47 -7.27 -17.55
N HIS A 159 -30.36 -6.76 -16.69
CA HIS A 159 -31.10 -7.52 -15.67
C HIS A 159 -30.22 -8.10 -14.54
N GLN A 160 -28.91 -7.82 -14.53
CA GLN A 160 -28.00 -8.25 -13.47
C GLN A 160 -27.63 -7.06 -12.57
N LEU A 161 -27.35 -7.34 -11.30
CA LEU A 161 -26.82 -6.34 -10.38
C LEU A 161 -25.29 -6.29 -10.56
N VAL A 162 -24.82 -5.12 -10.94
CA VAL A 162 -23.39 -4.84 -11.12
C VAL A 162 -22.99 -3.71 -10.18
N ARG A 163 -21.81 -3.80 -9.61
CA ARG A 163 -21.28 -2.74 -8.77
C ARG A 163 -20.62 -1.66 -9.64
N GLU A 164 -20.95 -0.40 -9.37
CA GLU A 164 -20.30 0.76 -9.98
C GLU A 164 -19.93 1.79 -8.91
N TYR A 165 -18.82 2.47 -9.10
CA TYR A 165 -18.43 3.60 -8.26
C TYR A 165 -19.37 4.79 -8.51
N CYS A 166 -19.46 5.66 -7.51
CA CYS A 166 -20.29 6.85 -7.57
C CYS A 166 -19.47 8.09 -7.95
N ASP A 167 -20.13 9.02 -8.59
CA ASP A 167 -19.51 10.29 -8.96
C ASP A 167 -19.65 11.28 -7.80
N ILE A 168 -18.73 11.14 -6.86
CA ILE A 168 -18.65 11.97 -5.67
C ILE A 168 -17.24 12.53 -5.63
N PRO A 169 -17.05 13.83 -5.51
CA PRO A 169 -15.69 14.39 -5.40
C PRO A 169 -15.03 13.95 -4.11
N ASN A 170 -13.71 13.86 -4.14
CA ASN A 170 -12.92 13.64 -2.94
C ASN A 170 -12.71 15.00 -2.25
N CYS A 171 -13.00 15.09 -0.95
CA CYS A 171 -12.82 16.33 -0.17
C CYS A 171 -11.36 16.73 -0.05
N ASP A 172 -10.46 15.76 -0.17
CA ASP A 172 -9.02 16.00 -0.04
C ASP A 172 -8.46 16.70 -1.30
N ILE A 173 -9.23 16.77 -2.38
CA ILE A 173 -8.87 17.45 -3.64
C ILE A 173 -9.57 18.81 -3.65
N GLU A 174 -8.85 19.88 -3.33
CA GLU A 174 -9.39 21.24 -3.47
C GLU A 174 -9.72 21.48 -4.96
N SER A 175 -11.00 21.75 -5.24
CA SER A 175 -11.40 22.13 -6.57
C SER A 175 -10.82 23.51 -6.89
N SER A 176 -9.76 23.53 -7.68
CA SER A 176 -9.31 24.76 -8.29
C SER A 176 -10.35 25.18 -9.32
N THR A 177 -11.25 26.06 -8.92
CA THR A 177 -12.16 26.72 -9.87
C THR A 177 -11.31 27.50 -10.87
N PRO A 178 -11.47 27.30 -12.17
CA PRO A 178 -10.77 28.14 -13.14
C PRO A 178 -11.31 29.56 -13.06
N VAL A 179 -10.47 30.49 -12.62
CA VAL A 179 -10.77 31.90 -12.78
C VAL A 179 -10.61 32.23 -14.26
N PRO A 180 -11.62 32.78 -14.93
CA PRO A 180 -11.45 33.18 -16.33
C PRO A 180 -10.51 34.38 -16.40
N SER A 181 -9.26 34.15 -16.71
CA SER A 181 -8.33 35.21 -17.02
C SER A 181 -8.28 35.40 -18.53
N THR A 182 -8.83 36.49 -18.99
CA THR A 182 -8.63 37.01 -20.33
C THR A 182 -7.25 37.68 -20.39
N SER A 183 -6.24 36.94 -20.85
CA SER A 183 -4.95 37.51 -21.22
C SER A 183 -4.46 36.88 -22.51
N PRO A 184 -3.74 37.62 -23.36
CA PRO A 184 -3.48 37.21 -24.72
C PRO A 184 -2.52 36.02 -24.82
N ILE A 185 -2.80 35.17 -25.80
CA ILE A 185 -2.08 33.95 -26.11
C ILE A 185 -0.62 34.28 -26.47
N MET A 186 0.29 33.94 -25.56
CA MET A 186 1.72 33.82 -25.84
C MET A 186 2.02 32.38 -26.31
N PRO A 187 3.00 32.14 -27.17
CA PRO A 187 3.30 30.79 -27.67
C PRO A 187 3.69 29.87 -26.49
N GLN A 188 3.09 28.71 -26.47
CA GLN A 188 3.34 27.68 -25.44
C GLN A 188 4.83 27.33 -25.39
N ALA A 189 5.49 27.78 -24.32
CA ALA A 189 6.70 27.12 -23.86
C ALA A 189 6.31 25.70 -23.45
N SER A 190 7.08 24.71 -23.87
CA SER A 190 6.92 23.32 -23.46
C SER A 190 6.71 23.28 -21.92
N ALA A 191 5.59 22.77 -21.47
CA ALA A 191 5.33 22.62 -20.05
C ALA A 191 6.47 21.79 -19.44
N GLU A 192 7.31 22.40 -18.62
CA GLU A 192 8.31 21.69 -17.85
C GLU A 192 7.59 20.74 -16.90
N LEU A 193 7.87 19.45 -17.05
CA LEU A 193 7.36 18.43 -16.14
C LEU A 193 7.82 18.77 -14.72
N THR A 194 6.87 19.11 -13.86
CA THR A 194 7.14 19.45 -12.47
C THR A 194 7.25 18.16 -11.66
N CYS A 195 8.44 17.57 -11.61
CA CYS A 195 8.67 16.36 -10.84
C CYS A 195 8.54 16.61 -9.33
N GLY A 196 8.28 15.55 -8.57
CA GLY A 196 8.29 15.56 -7.11
C GLY A 196 7.15 16.32 -6.45
N GLN A 197 6.11 16.67 -7.22
CA GLN A 197 4.94 17.38 -6.70
C GLN A 197 3.79 16.41 -6.44
N ARG A 198 3.09 16.62 -5.34
CA ARG A 198 1.89 15.84 -4.99
C ARG A 198 0.72 16.76 -4.71
N THR A 199 -0.47 16.32 -5.01
CA THR A 199 -1.67 17.15 -4.90
C THR A 199 -2.17 17.22 -3.45
N ILE A 200 -1.98 16.17 -2.67
CA ILE A 200 -2.50 16.06 -1.30
C ILE A 200 -1.40 16.24 -0.27
N ARG A 201 -1.53 17.28 0.55
CA ARG A 201 -0.61 17.57 1.67
C ARG A 201 -1.10 17.07 3.03
N LYS A 202 -2.39 16.77 3.21
CA LYS A 202 -2.96 16.37 4.52
C LYS A 202 -3.06 14.85 4.65
N GLN A 203 -2.58 14.34 5.77
CA GLN A 203 -2.55 12.91 6.06
C GLN A 203 -3.60 12.54 7.11
N THR A 204 -4.41 11.54 6.82
CA THR A 204 -5.19 10.84 7.84
C THR A 204 -4.35 9.68 8.40
N LYS A 205 -4.02 9.76 9.67
CA LYS A 205 -3.23 8.73 10.37
C LYS A 205 -4.08 7.51 10.72
N ILE A 206 -3.68 6.34 10.23
CA ILE A 206 -4.17 5.04 10.72
C ILE A 206 -2.96 4.24 11.23
N VAL A 207 -3.10 3.58 12.36
CA VAL A 207 -2.02 2.86 13.06
C VAL A 207 -1.48 1.67 12.25
N GLY A 208 -0.16 1.53 12.17
CA GLY A 208 0.52 0.39 11.52
C GLY A 208 0.74 0.55 10.01
N GLY A 209 1.19 1.73 9.58
CA GLY A 209 1.29 2.10 8.16
C GLY A 209 -0.09 2.54 7.64
N THR A 210 -0.17 3.72 7.06
CA THR A 210 -1.46 4.28 6.63
C THR A 210 -1.81 3.84 5.21
N VAL A 211 -3.08 3.48 4.99
CA VAL A 211 -3.62 3.39 3.63
C VAL A 211 -3.44 4.78 3.00
N SER A 212 -2.83 4.80 1.83
CA SER A 212 -2.53 6.02 1.10
C SER A 212 -3.34 6.06 -0.19
N THR A 213 -3.54 7.24 -0.71
CA THR A 213 -4.04 7.39 -2.08
C THR A 213 -2.86 7.68 -3.01
N VAL A 214 -3.01 7.31 -4.26
CA VAL A 214 -1.95 7.46 -5.26
C VAL A 214 -1.58 8.93 -5.48
N GLU A 215 -2.49 9.87 -5.23
CA GLU A 215 -2.23 11.31 -5.35
C GLU A 215 -1.18 11.79 -4.34
N SER A 216 -0.96 11.04 -3.24
CA SER A 216 0.12 11.29 -2.28
C SER A 216 1.48 10.78 -2.77
N HIS A 217 1.48 9.80 -3.67
CA HIS A 217 2.68 9.22 -4.28
C HIS A 217 2.43 8.97 -5.78
N PRO A 218 2.20 10.03 -6.58
CA PRO A 218 1.72 9.85 -7.97
C PRO A 218 2.77 9.25 -8.91
N TRP A 219 4.00 9.08 -8.45
CA TRP A 219 5.07 8.38 -9.18
C TRP A 219 5.03 6.87 -9.00
N ILE A 220 4.20 6.35 -8.06
CA ILE A 220 4.21 4.90 -7.77
C ILE A 220 3.79 4.09 -9.01
N ALA A 221 4.56 3.09 -9.34
CA ALA A 221 4.30 2.16 -10.43
C ALA A 221 4.06 0.77 -9.85
N ALA A 222 2.99 0.11 -10.27
CA ALA A 222 2.73 -1.29 -9.94
C ALA A 222 3.15 -2.15 -11.13
N ILE A 223 4.11 -3.04 -10.92
CA ILE A 223 4.67 -3.92 -11.95
C ILE A 223 4.02 -5.30 -11.84
N PHE A 224 3.43 -5.75 -12.94
CA PHE A 224 2.72 -7.03 -13.02
C PHE A 224 3.38 -7.95 -14.02
N TRP A 225 3.29 -9.24 -13.73
CA TRP A 225 3.73 -10.32 -14.61
C TRP A 225 2.51 -11.09 -15.10
N LEU A 226 2.40 -11.24 -16.40
CA LEU A 226 1.36 -12.08 -17.01
C LEU A 226 1.75 -13.55 -16.87
N SER A 227 1.04 -14.27 -16.01
CA SER A 227 1.26 -15.69 -15.73
C SER A 227 0.93 -16.56 -16.94
N LYS A 228 1.26 -17.85 -16.87
CA LYS A 228 0.88 -18.82 -17.91
C LYS A 228 -0.64 -18.97 -18.00
N SER A 229 -1.37 -18.77 -16.91
CA SER A 229 -2.83 -18.75 -16.86
C SER A 229 -3.46 -17.44 -17.33
N LYS A 230 -2.67 -16.54 -17.89
CA LYS A 230 -3.07 -15.19 -18.38
C LYS A 230 -3.61 -14.28 -17.29
N GLN A 231 -3.22 -14.50 -16.05
CA GLN A 231 -3.55 -13.61 -14.93
C GLN A 231 -2.39 -12.64 -14.70
N ASN A 232 -2.72 -11.39 -14.43
CA ASN A 232 -1.74 -10.40 -14.00
C ASN A 232 -1.44 -10.61 -12.51
N VAL A 233 -0.20 -10.98 -12.22
CA VAL A 233 0.28 -11.20 -10.86
C VAL A 233 1.18 -10.02 -10.49
N PHE A 234 0.87 -9.35 -9.40
CA PHE A 234 1.70 -8.26 -8.87
C PHE A 234 3.08 -8.80 -8.51
N ARG A 235 4.11 -8.06 -8.92
CA ARG A 235 5.50 -8.51 -8.77
C ARG A 235 6.30 -7.58 -7.88
N CYS A 236 6.31 -6.29 -8.23
CA CYS A 236 7.15 -5.28 -7.57
C CYS A 236 6.52 -3.90 -7.70
N GLY A 237 6.99 -2.99 -6.88
CA GLY A 237 6.80 -1.57 -7.04
C GLY A 237 7.83 -0.96 -7.99
N GLY A 238 7.66 0.32 -8.28
CA GLY A 238 8.61 1.12 -9.05
C GLY A 238 8.27 2.58 -8.93
N SER A 239 9.07 3.44 -9.56
CA SER A 239 8.86 4.89 -9.56
C SER A 239 8.96 5.48 -10.96
N LEU A 240 7.99 6.27 -11.37
CA LEU A 240 8.00 6.99 -12.64
C LEU A 240 8.99 8.16 -12.56
N ILE A 241 10.05 8.12 -13.34
CA ILE A 241 11.09 9.17 -13.37
C ILE A 241 11.01 10.06 -14.61
N SER A 242 10.31 9.61 -15.63
CA SER A 242 10.00 10.35 -16.85
C SER A 242 8.78 9.69 -17.49
N ALA A 243 8.12 10.36 -18.39
CA ALA A 243 6.90 9.83 -19.05
C ALA A 243 7.04 8.38 -19.52
N CYS A 244 8.20 8.01 -20.07
CA CYS A 244 8.43 6.67 -20.63
C CYS A 244 9.34 5.78 -19.75
N TRP A 245 9.72 6.21 -18.55
CA TRP A 245 10.74 5.49 -17.78
C TRP A 245 10.31 5.27 -16.33
N VAL A 246 10.38 4.01 -15.91
CA VAL A 246 10.17 3.59 -14.52
C VAL A 246 11.45 2.98 -13.98
N ILE A 247 11.87 3.38 -12.78
CA ILE A 247 13.00 2.81 -12.05
C ILE A 247 12.46 1.84 -10.99
N THR A 248 13.17 0.73 -10.79
CA THR A 248 12.79 -0.33 -9.86
C THR A 248 14.04 -1.12 -9.44
N ALA A 249 13.87 -2.22 -8.71
CA ALA A 249 14.97 -3.10 -8.26
C ALA A 249 15.28 -4.18 -9.31
N ALA A 250 16.57 -4.52 -9.44
CA ALA A 250 17.04 -5.56 -10.35
C ALA A 250 16.56 -6.96 -9.93
N HIS A 251 16.51 -7.23 -8.62
CA HIS A 251 16.06 -8.53 -8.09
C HIS A 251 14.59 -8.87 -8.45
N CYS A 252 13.82 -7.87 -8.88
CA CYS A 252 12.47 -8.09 -9.42
C CYS A 252 12.47 -8.96 -10.68
N PHE A 253 13.64 -9.14 -11.30
CA PHE A 253 13.79 -9.88 -12.57
C PHE A 253 14.80 -11.02 -12.40
N PRO A 254 14.43 -12.13 -11.71
CA PRO A 254 15.36 -13.23 -11.42
C PRO A 254 15.89 -13.93 -12.67
N GLU A 255 15.22 -13.77 -13.81
CA GLU A 255 15.70 -14.30 -15.09
C GLU A 255 16.74 -13.37 -15.75
N GLY A 256 17.11 -12.27 -15.08
CA GLY A 256 18.08 -11.30 -15.59
C GLY A 256 17.72 -10.78 -16.97
N SER A 257 18.69 -10.69 -17.85
CA SER A 257 18.50 -10.24 -19.25
C SER A 257 17.59 -11.15 -20.08
N GLN A 258 17.30 -12.38 -19.60
CA GLN A 258 16.38 -13.31 -20.27
C GLN A 258 14.91 -13.06 -19.90
N THR A 259 14.65 -12.09 -19.04
CA THR A 259 13.27 -11.76 -18.62
C THR A 259 12.43 -11.36 -19.85
N ARG A 260 11.32 -12.02 -20.03
CA ARG A 260 10.40 -11.78 -21.16
C ARG A 260 9.59 -10.52 -20.90
N HIS A 261 10.15 -9.36 -21.29
CA HIS A 261 9.51 -8.05 -21.07
C HIS A 261 8.08 -7.97 -21.64
N GLN A 262 7.78 -8.74 -22.71
CA GLN A 262 6.44 -8.79 -23.30
C GLN A 262 5.36 -9.28 -22.33
N ARG A 263 5.78 -9.98 -21.26
CA ARG A 263 4.87 -10.46 -20.21
C ARG A 263 4.76 -9.50 -19.04
N LEU A 264 5.46 -8.38 -19.10
CA LEU A 264 5.40 -7.35 -18.06
C LEU A 264 4.44 -6.23 -18.47
N SER A 265 3.70 -5.75 -17.49
CA SER A 265 2.94 -4.50 -17.61
C SER A 265 3.18 -3.63 -16.37
N VAL A 266 3.12 -2.34 -16.58
CA VAL A 266 3.25 -1.32 -15.54
C VAL A 266 1.94 -0.56 -15.49
N THR A 267 1.33 -0.47 -14.32
CA THR A 267 0.15 0.36 -14.10
C THR A 267 0.52 1.52 -13.16
N LEU A 268 0.27 2.73 -13.62
CA LEU A 268 0.44 3.99 -12.89
C LEU A 268 -0.95 4.45 -12.39
N GLY A 269 -0.99 5.27 -11.35
CA GLY A 269 -2.25 5.79 -10.82
C GLY A 269 -3.08 4.75 -10.08
N LYS A 270 -2.46 3.69 -9.56
CA LYS A 270 -3.16 2.53 -9.00
C LYS A 270 -3.31 2.64 -7.49
N ASN A 271 -4.54 2.64 -7.00
CA ASN A 271 -4.84 2.66 -5.55
C ASN A 271 -4.96 1.26 -4.94
N ALA A 272 -5.36 0.26 -5.74
CA ALA A 272 -5.55 -1.11 -5.23
C ALA A 272 -5.11 -2.14 -6.27
N ILE A 273 -4.29 -3.13 -5.85
CA ILE A 273 -3.71 -4.10 -6.81
C ILE A 273 -4.75 -5.06 -7.40
N ASN A 274 -5.83 -5.34 -6.68
CA ASN A 274 -6.87 -6.29 -7.10
C ASN A 274 -8.10 -5.64 -7.74
N GLU A 275 -8.08 -4.33 -7.94
CA GLU A 275 -9.16 -3.58 -8.58
C GLU A 275 -8.57 -2.70 -9.68
N SER A 276 -9.38 -2.36 -10.67
CA SER A 276 -8.97 -1.45 -11.74
C SER A 276 -9.91 -0.26 -11.79
N ASP A 277 -9.33 0.91 -11.94
CA ASP A 277 -10.07 2.15 -12.13
C ASP A 277 -9.54 2.84 -13.39
N SER A 278 -10.23 2.61 -14.50
CA SER A 278 -9.83 3.15 -15.81
C SER A 278 -9.93 4.68 -15.90
N THR A 279 -10.52 5.33 -14.91
CA THR A 279 -10.61 6.80 -14.90
C THR A 279 -9.32 7.47 -14.44
N VAL A 280 -8.49 6.74 -13.68
CA VAL A 280 -7.24 7.29 -13.13
C VAL A 280 -6.01 6.46 -13.51
N GLU A 281 -6.18 5.17 -13.80
CA GLU A 281 -5.07 4.27 -14.09
C GLU A 281 -4.57 4.37 -15.54
N GLN A 282 -3.26 4.35 -15.72
CA GLN A 282 -2.61 4.26 -17.03
C GLN A 282 -1.75 3.00 -17.05
N THR A 283 -2.06 2.07 -17.96
CA THR A 283 -1.35 0.78 -18.04
C THR A 283 -0.56 0.69 -19.35
N PHE A 284 0.72 0.35 -19.21
CA PHE A 284 1.68 0.24 -20.32
C PHE A 284 2.30 -1.16 -20.32
N ARG A 285 2.59 -1.67 -21.52
CA ARG A 285 3.51 -2.78 -21.69
C ARG A 285 4.94 -2.29 -21.55
N VAL A 286 5.85 -3.19 -21.19
CA VAL A 286 7.27 -2.88 -21.13
C VAL A 286 7.88 -3.13 -22.51
N GLU A 287 8.55 -2.12 -23.04
CA GLU A 287 9.29 -2.20 -24.31
C GLU A 287 10.65 -2.86 -24.09
N GLN A 288 11.36 -2.47 -23.03
CA GLN A 288 12.71 -2.94 -22.73
C GLN A 288 12.98 -2.85 -21.22
N ILE A 289 13.85 -3.76 -20.76
CA ILE A 289 14.34 -3.79 -19.37
C ILE A 289 15.85 -3.57 -19.42
N PHE A 290 16.35 -2.67 -18.57
CA PHE A 290 17.78 -2.46 -18.34
C PHE A 290 18.07 -2.81 -16.89
N ILE A 291 18.74 -3.94 -16.68
CA ILE A 291 19.24 -4.36 -15.37
C ILE A 291 20.68 -3.91 -15.27
N HIS A 292 21.10 -3.39 -14.12
CA HIS A 292 22.47 -2.92 -13.95
C HIS A 292 23.46 -4.07 -14.23
N GLU A 293 24.45 -3.81 -15.05
CA GLU A 293 25.36 -4.84 -15.59
C GLU A 293 26.15 -5.57 -14.51
N GLN A 294 26.37 -4.92 -13.39
CA GLN A 294 27.09 -5.49 -12.24
C GLN A 294 26.17 -6.06 -11.18
N PHE A 295 24.85 -6.12 -11.42
CA PHE A 295 23.95 -6.84 -10.51
C PHE A 295 24.10 -8.33 -10.74
N ASN A 296 24.36 -9.09 -9.66
CA ASN A 296 24.59 -10.53 -9.75
C ASN A 296 23.50 -11.30 -9.00
N HIS A 297 22.61 -11.92 -9.74
CA HIS A 297 21.50 -12.71 -9.19
C HIS A 297 21.95 -13.92 -8.38
N SER A 298 23.18 -14.45 -8.62
CA SER A 298 23.68 -15.63 -7.92
C SER A 298 24.31 -15.29 -6.57
N GLU A 299 24.62 -14.02 -6.34
CA GLU A 299 25.16 -13.52 -5.07
C GLU A 299 24.02 -12.89 -4.25
N GLN A 300 23.86 -13.32 -3.03
CA GLN A 300 22.86 -12.78 -2.11
C GLN A 300 23.34 -11.46 -1.47
N ASN A 301 24.08 -10.65 -2.21
CA ASN A 301 24.63 -9.40 -1.69
C ASN A 301 23.84 -8.15 -2.17
N TYR A 302 22.91 -8.30 -3.09
CA TYR A 302 22.06 -7.23 -3.63
C TYR A 302 22.82 -5.97 -4.07
N ASN A 303 24.10 -6.07 -4.36
CA ASN A 303 24.87 -4.91 -4.84
C ASN A 303 24.37 -4.51 -6.23
N ASN A 304 24.23 -3.20 -6.47
CA ASN A 304 23.71 -2.64 -7.72
C ASN A 304 22.27 -3.10 -8.05
N ASP A 305 21.42 -3.19 -7.01
CA ASP A 305 20.04 -3.65 -7.14
C ASP A 305 19.15 -2.54 -7.74
N ILE A 306 19.33 -2.29 -9.04
CA ILE A 306 18.63 -1.22 -9.77
C ILE A 306 18.34 -1.69 -11.20
N ALA A 307 17.15 -1.34 -11.69
CA ALA A 307 16.72 -1.62 -13.06
C ALA A 307 15.84 -0.49 -13.59
N LEU A 308 15.83 -0.34 -14.90
CA LEU A 308 14.99 0.62 -15.61
C LEU A 308 14.05 -0.12 -16.56
N LEU A 309 12.79 0.30 -16.58
CA LEU A 309 11.80 -0.19 -17.53
C LEU A 309 11.44 0.93 -18.50
N LYS A 310 11.65 0.68 -19.79
CA LYS A 310 11.16 1.56 -20.84
C LYS A 310 9.72 1.17 -21.15
N LEU A 311 8.78 2.09 -20.97
CA LEU A 311 7.37 1.88 -21.25
C LEU A 311 7.14 1.93 -22.77
N LYS A 312 6.30 1.04 -23.28
CA LYS A 312 5.93 1.03 -24.69
C LYS A 312 4.90 2.13 -24.95
N ALA A 313 5.25 3.06 -25.80
CA ALA A 313 4.36 4.15 -26.17
C ALA A 313 3.08 3.63 -26.84
N ILE A 314 1.96 4.27 -26.53
CA ILE A 314 0.65 4.03 -27.15
C ILE A 314 0.34 5.26 -27.98
N TYR A 315 0.23 5.08 -29.29
CA TYR A 315 0.05 6.18 -30.27
C TYR A 315 1.13 7.27 -30.12
N GLY A 316 2.38 6.85 -29.85
CA GLY A 316 3.51 7.77 -29.72
C GLY A 316 3.64 8.45 -28.37
N LYS A 317 2.74 8.19 -27.43
CA LYS A 317 2.74 8.79 -26.08
C LYS A 317 2.95 7.74 -25.00
N CYS A 318 3.69 8.11 -23.97
CA CYS A 318 3.80 7.35 -22.73
C CYS A 318 2.87 7.96 -21.66
N ALA A 319 3.26 7.92 -20.39
CA ALA A 319 2.44 8.42 -19.30
C ALA A 319 2.08 9.90 -19.47
N GLU A 320 0.82 10.22 -19.28
CA GLU A 320 0.33 11.60 -19.24
C GLU A 320 0.19 12.04 -17.79
N GLU A 321 0.65 13.25 -17.48
CA GLU A 321 0.60 13.79 -16.13
C GLU A 321 -0.84 14.08 -15.74
N THR A 322 -1.23 13.57 -14.55
CA THR A 322 -2.53 13.80 -13.90
C THR A 322 -2.28 13.97 -12.40
N ASP A 323 -3.33 14.21 -11.62
CA ASP A 323 -3.19 14.23 -10.16
C ASP A 323 -2.71 12.87 -9.60
N SER A 324 -3.03 11.77 -10.28
CA SER A 324 -2.69 10.41 -9.86
C SER A 324 -1.43 9.86 -10.54
N VAL A 325 -0.87 10.55 -11.52
CA VAL A 325 0.32 10.13 -12.27
C VAL A 325 1.23 11.33 -12.47
N LYS A 326 2.37 11.35 -11.78
CA LYS A 326 3.41 12.37 -11.90
C LYS A 326 4.77 11.72 -11.74
N THR A 327 5.82 12.40 -12.17
CA THR A 327 7.19 11.92 -11.98
C THR A 327 7.74 12.31 -10.62
N VAL A 328 8.65 11.49 -10.08
CA VAL A 328 9.47 11.84 -8.92
C VAL A 328 10.78 12.47 -9.42
N CYS A 329 11.31 13.44 -8.66
CA CYS A 329 12.61 14.02 -8.99
C CYS A 329 13.75 13.06 -8.62
N LEU A 330 14.83 13.10 -9.39
CA LEU A 330 16.06 12.40 -9.04
C LEU A 330 17.01 13.39 -8.33
N PRO A 331 17.60 12.99 -7.19
CA PRO A 331 18.55 13.86 -6.49
C PRO A 331 19.85 13.99 -7.29
N PRO A 332 20.62 15.06 -7.07
CA PRO A 332 21.94 15.19 -7.69
C PRO A 332 22.88 14.05 -7.34
N PRO A 333 23.88 13.78 -8.19
CA PRO A 333 24.85 12.71 -7.94
C PRO A 333 25.53 12.88 -6.60
N LEU A 334 25.69 11.77 -5.89
CA LEU A 334 26.42 11.66 -4.62
C LEU A 334 25.86 12.54 -3.50
N GLN A 335 24.69 13.14 -3.67
CA GLN A 335 24.05 13.91 -2.60
C GLN A 335 23.63 12.97 -1.47
N SER A 336 23.95 13.35 -0.24
CA SER A 336 23.48 12.66 0.96
C SER A 336 22.65 13.60 1.82
N LEU A 337 21.72 13.02 2.54
CA LEU A 337 20.95 13.73 3.56
C LEU A 337 21.44 13.33 4.95
N PRO A 338 21.33 14.22 5.96
CA PRO A 338 21.77 13.88 7.31
C PRO A 338 21.05 12.65 7.88
N PRO A 339 21.72 11.83 8.70
CA PRO A 339 21.03 10.80 9.47
C PRO A 339 19.90 11.42 10.31
N GLY A 340 18.83 10.70 10.47
CA GLY A 340 17.62 11.18 11.15
C GLY A 340 16.64 11.91 10.23
N THR A 341 17.02 12.22 8.98
CA THR A 341 16.07 12.81 8.02
C THR A 341 14.88 11.86 7.82
N THR A 342 13.67 12.40 7.96
CA THR A 342 12.43 11.65 7.74
C THR A 342 12.12 11.58 6.26
N CYS A 343 11.92 10.37 5.76
CA CYS A 343 11.55 10.08 4.37
C CYS A 343 10.27 9.25 4.36
N GLU A 344 9.64 9.10 3.20
CA GLU A 344 8.43 8.30 3.04
C GLU A 344 8.70 7.13 2.10
N ILE A 345 8.15 5.96 2.45
CA ILE A 345 8.10 4.79 1.59
C ILE A 345 6.64 4.51 1.24
N ALA A 346 6.39 3.96 0.06
CA ALA A 346 5.05 3.62 -0.38
C ALA A 346 5.06 2.36 -1.24
N GLY A 347 4.03 1.53 -1.08
CA GLY A 347 3.92 0.30 -1.84
C GLY A 347 2.68 -0.51 -1.53
N TYR A 348 2.62 -1.71 -2.10
CA TYR A 348 1.50 -2.64 -1.97
C TYR A 348 1.93 -3.92 -1.26
N GLY A 349 3.07 -3.90 -0.58
CA GLY A 349 3.64 -5.05 0.09
C GLY A 349 2.82 -5.54 1.28
N LYS A 350 3.31 -6.56 1.93
CA LYS A 350 2.65 -7.16 3.08
C LYS A 350 2.57 -6.16 4.24
N GLU A 351 1.43 -6.16 4.92
CA GLU A 351 1.23 -5.28 6.09
C GLU A 351 2.02 -5.74 7.32
N LYS A 352 2.41 -7.00 7.34
CA LYS A 352 3.26 -7.60 8.38
C LYS A 352 4.06 -8.77 7.80
N PHE A 353 5.25 -8.97 8.32
CA PHE A 353 6.09 -10.11 7.98
C PHE A 353 5.34 -11.44 8.23
N GLY A 354 5.48 -12.39 7.32
CA GLY A 354 4.85 -13.71 7.42
C GLY A 354 3.43 -13.80 6.88
N LEU A 355 2.79 -12.70 6.50
CA LEU A 355 1.50 -12.80 5.80
C LEU A 355 1.69 -13.45 4.43
N TRP A 356 0.70 -14.25 4.01
CA TRP A 356 0.74 -14.93 2.70
C TRP A 356 0.22 -14.08 1.54
N TYR A 357 -0.28 -12.86 1.83
CA TYR A 357 -0.87 -11.94 0.85
C TYR A 357 -0.29 -10.53 1.01
N ASN A 358 -0.26 -9.79 -0.09
CA ASN A 358 0.11 -8.39 -0.13
C ASN A 358 -1.08 -7.51 0.27
N SER A 359 -0.81 -6.26 0.64
CA SER A 359 -1.87 -5.29 0.88
C SER A 359 -2.70 -5.08 -0.39
N GLN A 360 -4.00 -5.07 -0.23
CA GLN A 360 -4.88 -4.76 -1.36
C GLN A 360 -4.70 -3.30 -1.82
N PHE A 361 -4.47 -2.39 -0.88
CA PHE A 361 -4.40 -0.95 -1.12
C PHE A 361 -2.97 -0.44 -1.03
N LEU A 362 -2.70 0.65 -1.74
CA LEU A 362 -1.46 1.40 -1.58
C LEU A 362 -1.33 1.84 -0.12
N ARG A 363 -0.17 1.61 0.46
CA ARG A 363 0.15 2.03 1.83
C ARG A 363 1.40 2.89 1.81
N LYS A 364 1.56 3.68 2.86
CA LYS A 364 2.78 4.46 3.07
C LYS A 364 3.23 4.38 4.53
N ALA A 365 4.51 4.62 4.73
CA ALA A 365 5.12 4.67 6.06
C ALA A 365 6.21 5.73 6.07
N GLN A 366 6.52 6.24 7.26
CA GLN A 366 7.64 7.14 7.47
C GLN A 366 8.82 6.36 8.04
N VAL A 367 10.00 6.63 7.51
CA VAL A 367 11.26 6.04 7.98
C VAL A 367 12.32 7.14 8.09
N ASN A 368 13.22 7.00 9.02
CA ASN A 368 14.34 7.93 9.21
C ASN A 368 15.63 7.30 8.68
N LEU A 369 16.41 8.08 7.96
CA LEU A 369 17.71 7.64 7.47
C LEU A 369 18.64 7.30 8.63
N LEU A 370 19.30 6.18 8.56
CA LEU A 370 20.34 5.78 9.54
C LEU A 370 21.71 6.20 9.02
N ALA A 371 22.62 6.46 9.95
CA ALA A 371 24.01 6.67 9.59
C ALA A 371 24.61 5.37 9.03
N ASP A 372 25.44 5.48 8.00
CA ASP A 372 26.03 4.31 7.34
C ASP A 372 26.88 3.46 8.31
N ASP A 373 27.56 4.09 9.25
CA ASP A 373 28.36 3.40 10.28
C ASP A 373 27.47 2.62 11.27
N VAL A 374 26.27 3.11 11.57
CA VAL A 374 25.29 2.39 12.40
C VAL A 374 24.78 1.15 11.64
N CYS A 375 24.40 1.32 10.38
CA CYS A 375 23.89 0.22 9.56
C CYS A 375 24.93 -0.90 9.39
N ARG A 376 26.24 -0.56 9.43
CA ARG A 376 27.35 -1.50 9.31
C ARG A 376 27.83 -2.08 10.64
N GLN A 377 27.16 -1.80 11.74
CA GLN A 377 27.47 -2.48 13.02
C GLN A 377 27.07 -3.96 12.95
N LYS A 378 27.76 -4.79 13.73
CA LYS A 378 27.54 -6.25 13.76
C LYS A 378 26.11 -6.64 14.14
N ASP A 379 25.50 -5.88 15.04
CA ASP A 379 24.12 -6.12 15.48
C ASP A 379 23.09 -5.77 14.40
N TYR A 380 23.47 -4.94 13.44
CA TYR A 380 22.68 -4.57 12.26
C TYR A 380 23.03 -5.53 11.10
N TYR A 381 23.80 -5.08 10.14
CA TYR A 381 24.10 -5.87 8.93
C TYR A 381 25.58 -6.10 8.64
N GLY A 382 26.47 -5.43 9.38
CA GLY A 382 27.92 -5.61 9.19
C GLY A 382 28.36 -5.27 7.77
N ASP A 383 29.17 -6.13 7.21
CA ASP A 383 29.77 -5.97 5.87
C ASP A 383 28.80 -6.27 4.71
N MET A 384 27.56 -6.66 5.01
CA MET A 384 26.54 -6.90 3.98
C MET A 384 26.11 -5.62 3.29
N VAL A 385 26.21 -4.47 3.98
CA VAL A 385 25.82 -3.16 3.45
C VAL A 385 27.05 -2.42 2.93
N ASN A 386 27.07 -2.13 1.63
CA ASN A 386 28.16 -1.43 0.97
C ASN A 386 27.77 0.02 0.62
N ASN A 387 28.65 0.73 -0.10
CA ASN A 387 28.45 2.15 -0.42
C ASN A 387 27.25 2.41 -1.37
N ASN A 388 26.80 1.40 -2.09
CA ASN A 388 25.66 1.49 -3.01
C ASN A 388 24.31 1.30 -2.30
N MET A 389 24.35 1.14 -0.97
CA MET A 389 23.20 0.89 -0.12
C MET A 389 23.15 1.88 1.02
N PHE A 390 21.99 2.06 1.61
CA PHE A 390 21.81 2.75 2.89
C PHE A 390 20.62 2.14 3.63
N CYS A 391 20.52 2.43 4.91
CA CYS A 391 19.46 1.91 5.77
C CYS A 391 18.52 3.02 6.21
N ALA A 392 17.24 2.66 6.38
CA ALA A 392 16.26 3.53 7.01
C ALA A 392 15.27 2.68 7.82
N ALA A 393 14.77 3.25 8.92
CA ALA A 393 13.83 2.58 9.80
C ALA A 393 12.94 3.60 10.51
N HIS A 394 11.75 3.16 10.91
CA HIS A 394 10.93 3.96 11.84
C HIS A 394 11.61 3.95 13.23
N PRO A 395 11.64 5.09 13.95
CA PRO A 395 12.39 5.16 15.22
C PRO A 395 12.01 4.14 16.28
N ASP A 396 10.78 3.66 16.29
CA ASP A 396 10.29 2.65 17.24
C ASP A 396 10.12 1.26 16.59
N TRP A 397 10.65 1.06 15.38
CA TRP A 397 10.57 -0.19 14.61
C TRP A 397 9.12 -0.63 14.30
N SER A 398 8.15 0.28 14.34
CA SER A 398 6.73 -0.06 14.12
C SER A 398 6.32 -0.09 12.65
N GLN A 399 7.14 0.49 11.76
CA GLN A 399 6.85 0.61 10.32
C GLN A 399 8.11 0.34 9.51
N ASP A 400 7.93 -0.31 8.38
CA ASP A 400 9.03 -0.66 7.46
C ASP A 400 8.44 -1.00 6.09
N ALA A 401 9.31 -1.11 5.09
CA ALA A 401 9.00 -1.79 3.83
C ALA A 401 8.94 -3.30 4.09
N CYS A 402 8.12 -4.01 3.34
CA CYS A 402 7.97 -5.45 3.52
C CYS A 402 7.93 -6.16 2.16
N GLU A 403 7.86 -7.50 2.18
CA GLU A 403 7.76 -8.31 0.96
C GLU A 403 6.63 -7.78 0.05
N GLY A 404 6.95 -7.49 -1.20
CA GLY A 404 6.04 -6.88 -2.16
C GLY A 404 6.22 -5.37 -2.33
N ASP A 405 6.95 -4.69 -1.42
CA ASP A 405 7.34 -3.28 -1.62
C ASP A 405 8.63 -3.16 -2.45
N SER A 406 9.29 -4.26 -2.75
CA SER A 406 10.51 -4.36 -3.58
C SER A 406 10.44 -3.47 -4.82
N GLY A 407 11.47 -2.70 -5.07
CA GLY A 407 11.55 -1.79 -6.21
C GLY A 407 10.80 -0.47 -6.03
N GLY A 408 9.99 -0.36 -4.98
CA GLY A 408 9.23 0.84 -4.67
C GLY A 408 10.10 2.00 -4.15
N PRO A 409 9.53 3.20 -4.04
CA PRO A 409 10.29 4.40 -3.70
C PRO A 409 10.54 4.57 -2.20
N LEU A 410 11.74 5.08 -1.88
CA LEU A 410 11.99 5.86 -0.67
C LEU A 410 12.23 7.30 -1.13
N VAL A 411 11.32 8.20 -0.76
CA VAL A 411 11.37 9.62 -1.15
C VAL A 411 11.62 10.49 0.08
N CYS A 412 12.45 11.51 -0.11
CA CYS A 412 12.72 12.50 0.93
C CYS A 412 12.39 13.90 0.39
N GLU A 413 11.82 14.71 1.26
CA GLU A 413 11.41 16.06 0.88
C GLU A 413 12.56 17.04 1.10
N VAL A 414 12.89 17.77 0.04
CA VAL A 414 13.87 18.87 0.07
C VAL A 414 13.19 20.09 -0.58
N ASP A 415 13.08 21.17 0.15
CA ASP A 415 12.48 22.43 -0.31
C ASP A 415 11.09 22.23 -0.97
N ASN A 416 10.21 21.49 -0.28
CA ASN A 416 8.84 21.16 -0.73
C ASN A 416 8.79 20.34 -2.04
N THR A 417 9.87 19.68 -2.39
CA THR A 417 9.95 18.81 -3.57
C THR A 417 10.40 17.41 -3.13
N LEU A 418 9.79 16.38 -3.68
CA LEU A 418 10.09 15.00 -3.32
C LEU A 418 11.06 14.37 -4.30
N PHE A 419 12.17 13.89 -3.75
CA PHE A 419 13.27 13.26 -4.49
C PHE A 419 13.39 11.79 -4.13
N LEU A 420 13.67 10.96 -5.13
CA LEU A 420 13.87 9.52 -4.99
C LEU A 420 15.32 9.24 -4.54
N PHE A 421 15.54 9.11 -3.24
CA PHE A 421 16.86 8.78 -2.70
C PHE A 421 17.12 7.28 -2.68
N GLY A 422 16.07 6.47 -2.50
CA GLY A 422 16.23 5.03 -2.37
C GLY A 422 15.21 4.20 -3.16
N ILE A 423 15.62 2.96 -3.48
CA ILE A 423 14.76 1.93 -4.05
C ILE A 423 14.70 0.79 -3.02
N VAL A 424 13.52 0.34 -2.65
CA VAL A 424 13.34 -0.77 -1.69
C VAL A 424 14.06 -2.01 -2.25
N SER A 425 15.04 -2.54 -1.50
CA SER A 425 15.89 -3.62 -1.97
C SER A 425 15.75 -4.88 -1.12
N TRP A 426 16.17 -4.86 0.16
CA TRP A 426 16.14 -6.06 1.00
C TRP A 426 16.08 -5.69 2.49
N GLY A 427 15.93 -6.72 3.34
CA GLY A 427 15.98 -6.61 4.80
C GLY A 427 15.83 -7.98 5.45
N ASP A 428 16.11 -8.06 6.74
CA ASP A 428 15.94 -9.27 7.55
C ASP A 428 14.59 -9.23 8.28
N GLY A 429 13.54 -9.62 7.58
CA GLY A 429 12.16 -9.47 8.04
C GLY A 429 11.63 -8.08 7.73
N CYS A 430 10.60 -7.63 8.45
CA CYS A 430 10.02 -6.30 8.31
C CYS A 430 9.70 -5.73 9.70
N ALA A 431 10.03 -4.46 9.94
CA ALA A 431 9.77 -3.79 11.21
C ALA A 431 10.37 -4.55 12.41
N LYS A 432 11.58 -5.06 12.25
CA LYS A 432 12.30 -5.86 13.25
C LYS A 432 13.40 -5.01 13.88
N GLU A 433 13.46 -5.00 15.19
CA GLU A 433 14.44 -4.22 15.94
C GLU A 433 15.87 -4.54 15.48
N ASN A 434 16.67 -3.51 15.21
CA ASN A 434 18.05 -3.57 14.72
C ASN A 434 18.19 -4.20 13.33
N LYS A 435 17.08 -4.36 12.59
CA LYS A 435 17.08 -4.84 11.20
C LYS A 435 16.29 -3.87 10.31
N PRO A 436 16.86 -2.68 10.05
CA PRO A 436 16.22 -1.67 9.19
C PRO A 436 16.05 -2.16 7.76
N GLY A 437 15.15 -1.54 7.02
CA GLY A 437 15.08 -1.73 5.57
C GLY A 437 16.36 -1.24 4.90
N VAL A 438 16.82 -1.96 3.88
CA VAL A 438 18.01 -1.60 3.08
C VAL A 438 17.54 -1.18 1.68
N TYR A 439 18.07 -0.06 1.23
CA TYR A 439 17.67 0.63 0.02
C TYR A 439 18.86 0.82 -0.91
N THR A 440 18.67 0.65 -2.21
CA THR A 440 19.67 1.04 -3.22
C THR A 440 19.82 2.57 -3.21
N ARG A 441 21.04 3.06 -3.12
CA ARG A 441 21.38 4.50 -3.06
C ARG A 441 21.33 5.11 -4.46
N VAL A 442 20.22 5.71 -4.84
CA VAL A 442 19.95 6.21 -6.21
C VAL A 442 21.02 7.21 -6.68
N THR A 443 21.52 8.05 -5.76
CA THR A 443 22.52 9.10 -6.08
C THR A 443 23.84 8.56 -6.62
N ASN A 444 24.09 7.25 -6.52
CA ASN A 444 25.27 6.62 -7.10
C ASN A 444 25.08 6.25 -8.58
N TYR A 445 23.84 6.33 -9.09
CA TYR A 445 23.50 5.78 -10.40
C TYR A 445 23.05 6.84 -11.43
N ASN A 446 23.20 8.14 -11.14
CA ASN A 446 22.77 9.20 -12.05
C ASN A 446 23.38 9.04 -13.46
N LYS A 447 24.70 8.76 -13.53
CA LYS A 447 25.37 8.55 -14.80
C LYS A 447 24.82 7.33 -15.55
N TRP A 448 24.61 6.21 -14.85
CA TRP A 448 24.03 5.00 -15.44
C TRP A 448 22.60 5.25 -15.96
N ILE A 449 21.79 5.96 -15.16
CA ILE A 449 20.41 6.32 -15.55
C ILE A 449 20.44 7.19 -16.84
N GLU A 450 21.30 8.21 -16.86
CA GLU A 450 21.44 9.10 -18.03
C GLU A 450 21.87 8.32 -19.28
N GLU A 451 22.85 7.44 -19.15
CA GLU A 451 23.34 6.61 -20.27
C GLU A 451 22.27 5.67 -20.84
N LYS A 452 21.40 5.11 -19.97
CA LYS A 452 20.35 4.16 -20.42
C LYS A 452 19.10 4.86 -20.94
N THR A 453 18.76 6.02 -20.40
CA THR A 453 17.51 6.71 -20.72
C THR A 453 17.68 7.80 -21.77
N ASN A 454 18.90 8.33 -21.92
CA ASN A 454 19.21 9.55 -22.67
C ASN A 454 18.41 10.78 -22.18
N LEU A 455 17.96 10.75 -20.91
CA LEU A 455 17.30 11.91 -20.31
C LEU A 455 18.36 12.99 -20.02
N PRO A 456 18.11 14.25 -20.40
CA PRO A 456 19.10 15.30 -20.17
C PRO A 456 19.20 15.65 -18.68
N ASN A 457 20.38 16.13 -18.31
CA ASN A 457 20.65 16.84 -17.06
C ASN A 457 20.61 16.00 -15.78
N ILE A 458 20.52 14.67 -15.88
CA ILE A 458 20.52 13.80 -14.68
C ILE A 458 21.88 13.88 -13.97
N THR A 459 22.97 13.88 -14.73
CA THR A 459 24.33 13.95 -14.18
C THR A 459 24.72 15.35 -13.71
N THR A 460 24.09 16.38 -14.21
CA THR A 460 24.42 17.78 -13.83
C THR A 460 23.60 18.29 -12.64
N GLY A 461 22.66 17.50 -12.17
CA GLY A 461 21.82 17.87 -11.02
C GLY A 461 20.75 18.91 -11.33
N SER A 462 20.43 19.13 -12.59
CA SER A 462 19.39 20.10 -12.98
C SER A 462 17.98 19.53 -12.97
N MET A 463 17.80 18.36 -12.34
CA MET A 463 16.48 17.83 -12.01
C MET A 463 15.86 18.53 -10.77
N PHE A 464 16.50 19.58 -10.26
CA PHE A 464 15.84 20.50 -9.33
C PHE A 464 14.88 21.39 -10.13
N PRO A 465 13.65 21.60 -9.66
CA PRO A 465 12.81 22.60 -10.28
C PRO A 465 13.57 23.95 -10.26
N GLN A 466 13.81 24.48 -11.42
CA GLN A 466 14.45 25.79 -11.51
C GLN A 466 13.49 26.84 -10.92
N LYS A 467 14.00 27.63 -9.97
CA LYS A 467 13.22 28.71 -9.39
C LYS A 467 12.85 29.76 -10.42
#